data_19cf80944eb72ea9c5ad33417b73bc2b
#
_entry.id   19cf80944eb72ea9c5ad33417b73bc2b
#
_cell.length_a   1.000
_cell.length_b   1.000
_cell.length_c   1.000
_cell.angle_alpha   90.00
_cell.angle_beta   90.00
_cell.angle_gamma   90.00
#
_symmetry.space_group_name_H-M   'P 1'
#
loop_
_entity.id
_entity.type
_entity.pdbx_description
1 polymer ?
#
loop_
_entity_poly.entity_id
_entity_poly.type
_entity_poly.pdbx_seq_one_letter_code
_entity_poly.pdbx_strand_id
1 'polypeptide(L)'
;MTNSSIFYVFYGLIQGITEFIPISSSGHLNILEILFKNLESRNYLYETSAHFASLLALLLYLFTNKHFSKSNIKAYWKILIYATVPAIILGLILKIYDVSYINLELIGYTTIAGAILLYVSDKAKKIKLKIKKKSTKFILAGFFQCLAFLPGFSRAGSCIIAFRLFGESRKNSSIYSLYMGIPIICLSFFSNIKEFENFIVDKNLTLIFITTFFAAYFTITVFIKVINKIGFTPFVIYRILLGLILLIYLS
;
A
#
# COMPACT_ATOMS: atom_id res chain seq x y z
N MET A 1 -4.30 -27.51 12.41
CA MET A 1 -3.38 -26.53 11.80
C MET A 1 -2.22 -26.37 12.77
N THR A 2 -1.00 -26.50 12.32
CA THR A 2 0.19 -26.21 13.14
C THR A 2 0.27 -24.69 13.37
N ASN A 3 0.89 -24.24 14.47
CA ASN A 3 1.04 -22.81 14.79
C ASN A 3 1.66 -22.01 13.61
N SER A 4 2.50 -22.66 12.80
CA SER A 4 3.08 -22.06 11.60
C SER A 4 2.04 -21.80 10.50
N SER A 5 1.10 -22.70 10.22
CA SER A 5 0.08 -22.48 9.17
C SER A 5 -0.86 -21.31 9.49
N ILE A 6 -1.15 -21.10 10.77
CA ILE A 6 -1.97 -19.98 11.23
C ILE A 6 -1.27 -18.65 10.93
N PHE A 7 0.03 -18.55 11.18
CA PHE A 7 0.82 -17.36 10.88
C PHE A 7 0.72 -16.97 9.40
N TYR A 8 0.90 -17.91 8.47
CA TYR A 8 0.86 -17.62 7.03
C TYR A 8 -0.52 -17.17 6.54
N VAL A 9 -1.58 -17.72 7.12
CA VAL A 9 -2.95 -17.25 6.86
C VAL A 9 -3.13 -15.81 7.35
N PHE A 10 -2.68 -15.49 8.57
CA PHE A 10 -2.75 -14.12 9.09
C PHE A 10 -1.90 -13.15 8.28
N TYR A 11 -0.69 -13.57 7.87
CA TYR A 11 0.17 -12.77 7.01
C TYR A 11 -0.55 -12.37 5.72
N GLY A 12 -1.12 -13.34 5.03
CA GLY A 12 -1.85 -13.08 3.78
C GLY A 12 -3.11 -12.23 4.00
N LEU A 13 -3.88 -12.46 5.06
CA LEU A 13 -5.06 -11.66 5.40
C LEU A 13 -4.67 -10.20 5.69
N ILE A 14 -3.65 -9.98 6.51
CA ILE A 14 -3.17 -8.64 6.86
C ILE A 14 -2.70 -7.93 5.60
N GLN A 15 -1.85 -8.54 4.79
CA GLN A 15 -1.39 -7.95 3.54
C GLN A 15 -2.57 -7.58 2.64
N GLY A 16 -3.48 -8.51 2.36
CA GLY A 16 -4.61 -8.28 1.47
C GLY A 16 -5.57 -7.20 1.96
N ILE A 17 -5.82 -7.13 3.27
CA ILE A 17 -6.68 -6.08 3.85
C ILE A 17 -5.99 -4.72 3.81
N THR A 18 -4.71 -4.65 4.12
CA THR A 18 -4.04 -3.37 4.42
C THR A 18 -3.33 -2.74 3.22
N GLU A 19 -3.11 -3.48 2.12
CA GLU A 19 -2.33 -3.00 0.97
C GLU A 19 -2.99 -1.83 0.23
N PHE A 20 -4.31 -1.82 0.11
CA PHE A 20 -5.04 -0.86 -0.72
C PHE A 20 -5.80 0.20 0.07
N ILE A 21 -6.00 0.00 1.36
CA ILE A 21 -6.57 1.01 2.25
C ILE A 21 -5.44 1.85 2.88
N PRO A 22 -5.72 3.08 3.33
CA PRO A 22 -4.66 4.00 3.75
C PRO A 22 -4.18 3.78 5.20
N ILE A 23 -3.75 2.53 5.56
CA ILE A 23 -3.32 2.17 6.93
C ILE A 23 -1.93 1.54 7.05
N SER A 24 -1.23 1.29 5.93
CA SER A 24 0.13 0.73 5.85
C SER A 24 0.25 -0.78 6.09
N SER A 25 0.32 -1.56 5.01
CA SER A 25 0.55 -3.01 5.05
C SER A 25 1.89 -3.36 5.71
N SER A 26 2.98 -2.69 5.31
CA SER A 26 4.31 -2.92 5.89
C SER A 26 4.37 -2.70 7.40
N GLY A 27 3.69 -1.66 7.91
CA GLY A 27 3.60 -1.43 9.36
C GLY A 27 2.94 -2.60 10.09
N HIS A 28 1.83 -3.12 9.55
CA HIS A 28 1.10 -4.25 10.16
C HIS A 28 1.87 -5.56 10.07
N LEU A 29 2.53 -5.83 8.94
CA LEU A 29 3.35 -7.03 8.80
C LEU A 29 4.54 -7.02 9.76
N ASN A 30 5.22 -5.88 9.91
CA ASN A 30 6.30 -5.75 10.89
C ASN A 30 5.82 -6.02 12.33
N ILE A 31 4.62 -5.54 12.70
CA ILE A 31 4.02 -5.84 14.00
C ILE A 31 3.73 -7.35 14.14
N LEU A 32 3.15 -7.96 13.09
CA LEU A 32 2.87 -9.39 13.08
C LEU A 32 4.15 -10.22 13.28
N GLU A 33 5.21 -9.90 12.55
CA GLU A 33 6.52 -10.59 12.64
C GLU A 33 7.09 -10.51 14.06
N ILE A 34 6.99 -9.35 14.70
CA ILE A 34 7.46 -9.16 16.08
C ILE A 34 6.61 -9.96 17.08
N LEU A 35 5.28 -9.95 16.95
CA LEU A 35 4.40 -10.68 17.85
C LEU A 35 4.59 -12.20 17.80
N PHE A 36 4.90 -12.73 16.63
CA PHE A 36 5.09 -14.17 16.46
C PHE A 36 6.54 -14.64 16.75
N LYS A 37 7.49 -13.76 17.07
CA LYS A 37 8.87 -14.01 17.59
C LYS A 37 9.71 -15.12 16.91
N ASN A 38 9.16 -15.88 15.96
CA ASN A 38 9.72 -17.12 15.40
C ASN A 38 10.22 -17.00 13.96
N LEU A 39 10.27 -15.78 13.42
CA LEU A 39 10.76 -15.61 12.07
C LEU A 39 12.19 -15.09 12.10
N GLU A 40 13.08 -16.05 11.98
CA GLU A 40 14.41 -15.83 11.45
C GLU A 40 14.24 -15.04 10.16
N SER A 41 14.84 -13.87 10.10
CA SER A 41 14.98 -13.00 8.95
C SER A 41 13.73 -12.79 8.05
N ARG A 42 13.44 -11.57 7.74
CA ARG A 42 12.42 -11.13 6.76
C ARG A 42 12.48 -12.03 5.53
N ASN A 43 11.47 -12.89 5.35
CA ASN A 43 11.46 -13.80 4.21
C ASN A 43 10.89 -13.06 2.99
N TYR A 44 11.77 -12.58 2.13
CA TYR A 44 11.42 -11.88 0.89
C TYR A 44 10.47 -12.67 -0.02
N LEU A 45 10.49 -14.01 0.06
CA LEU A 45 9.57 -14.86 -0.72
C LEU A 45 8.11 -14.67 -0.28
N TYR A 46 7.86 -14.53 1.04
CA TYR A 46 6.50 -14.31 1.55
C TYR A 46 5.97 -12.94 1.13
N GLU A 47 6.81 -11.90 1.27
CA GLU A 47 6.48 -10.55 0.85
C GLU A 47 6.20 -10.49 -0.65
N THR A 48 7.05 -11.13 -1.46
CA THR A 48 6.92 -11.16 -2.93
C THR A 48 5.66 -11.91 -3.37
N SER A 49 5.37 -13.08 -2.76
CA SER A 49 4.15 -13.84 -3.01
C SER A 49 2.90 -13.04 -2.68
N ALA A 50 2.88 -12.34 -1.54
CA ALA A 50 1.79 -11.51 -1.10
C ALA A 50 1.57 -10.29 -2.02
N HIS A 51 2.65 -9.61 -2.45
CA HIS A 51 2.54 -8.51 -3.42
C HIS A 51 2.03 -8.98 -4.77
N PHE A 52 2.48 -10.14 -5.26
CA PHE A 52 1.98 -10.70 -6.51
C PHE A 52 0.49 -11.04 -6.45
N ALA A 53 0.05 -11.68 -5.36
CA ALA A 53 -1.36 -11.96 -5.13
C ALA A 53 -2.21 -10.68 -5.06
N SER A 54 -1.72 -9.65 -4.37
CA SER A 54 -2.36 -8.33 -4.29
C SER A 54 -2.47 -7.68 -5.67
N LEU A 55 -1.42 -7.76 -6.50
CA LEU A 55 -1.42 -7.24 -7.86
C LEU A 55 -2.47 -7.91 -8.72
N LEU A 56 -2.55 -9.25 -8.69
CA LEU A 56 -3.55 -10.00 -9.46
C LEU A 56 -4.97 -9.67 -9.00
N ALA A 57 -5.21 -9.54 -7.70
CA ALA A 57 -6.49 -9.12 -7.15
C ALA A 57 -6.88 -7.71 -7.63
N LEU A 58 -5.93 -6.77 -7.63
CA LEU A 58 -6.13 -5.42 -8.14
C LEU A 58 -6.47 -5.42 -9.63
N LEU A 59 -5.70 -6.14 -10.45
CA LEU A 59 -5.96 -6.24 -11.89
C LEU A 59 -7.33 -6.85 -12.15
N LEU A 60 -7.68 -7.96 -11.49
CA LEU A 60 -9.00 -8.57 -11.61
C LEU A 60 -10.12 -7.59 -11.25
N TYR A 61 -9.98 -6.86 -10.12
CA TYR A 61 -10.94 -5.84 -9.72
C TYR A 61 -11.13 -4.76 -10.78
N LEU A 62 -10.04 -4.25 -11.35
CA LEU A 62 -10.09 -3.19 -12.35
C LEU A 62 -10.73 -3.66 -13.66
N PHE A 63 -10.47 -4.89 -14.08
CA PHE A 63 -11.08 -5.48 -15.27
C PHE A 63 -12.58 -5.75 -15.09
N THR A 64 -12.97 -6.33 -13.97
CA THR A 64 -14.38 -6.70 -13.71
C THR A 64 -15.27 -5.47 -13.51
N ASN A 65 -14.76 -4.40 -12.92
CA ASN A 65 -15.52 -3.20 -12.61
C ASN A 65 -15.49 -2.11 -13.71
N LYS A 66 -15.05 -2.44 -14.93
CA LYS A 66 -15.00 -1.52 -16.08
C LYS A 66 -14.26 -0.20 -15.83
N HIS A 67 -13.49 -0.12 -14.75
CA HIS A 67 -12.62 1.04 -14.48
C HIS A 67 -11.49 1.15 -15.51
N PHE A 68 -11.13 0.03 -16.13
CA PHE A 68 -10.23 -0.06 -17.26
C PHE A 68 -11.01 -0.18 -18.58
N SER A 69 -11.37 0.92 -19.20
CA SER A 69 -11.73 0.92 -20.62
C SER A 69 -10.45 0.80 -21.45
N LYS A 70 -10.48 -0.01 -22.54
CA LYS A 70 -9.32 -0.19 -23.45
C LYS A 70 -8.73 1.13 -23.95
N SER A 71 -9.57 2.15 -24.19
CA SER A 71 -9.14 3.48 -24.60
C SER A 71 -8.41 4.24 -23.49
N ASN A 72 -8.78 4.03 -22.23
CA ASN A 72 -8.17 4.71 -21.08
C ASN A 72 -6.83 4.07 -20.68
N ILE A 73 -6.64 2.76 -20.87
CA ILE A 73 -5.40 2.07 -20.50
C ILE A 73 -4.19 2.70 -21.20
N LYS A 74 -4.26 2.91 -22.53
CA LYS A 74 -3.16 3.52 -23.29
C LYS A 74 -2.83 4.95 -22.84
N ALA A 75 -3.85 5.74 -22.47
CA ALA A 75 -3.65 7.11 -22.00
C ALA A 75 -3.05 7.15 -20.59
N TYR A 76 -3.48 6.27 -19.69
CA TYR A 76 -2.97 6.23 -18.31
C TYR A 76 -1.61 5.58 -18.18
N TRP A 77 -1.29 4.57 -19.01
CA TRP A 77 -0.06 3.79 -18.86
C TRP A 77 1.21 4.64 -18.89
N LYS A 78 1.32 5.53 -19.88
CA LYS A 78 2.46 6.47 -19.96
C LYS A 78 2.54 7.37 -18.72
N ILE A 79 1.40 7.90 -18.28
CA ILE A 79 1.34 8.80 -17.12
C ILE A 79 1.75 8.07 -15.85
N LEU A 80 1.32 6.81 -15.68
CA LEU A 80 1.66 5.99 -14.51
C LEU A 80 3.15 5.67 -14.46
N ILE A 81 3.78 5.37 -15.61
CA ILE A 81 5.23 5.17 -15.67
C ILE A 81 5.96 6.43 -15.21
N TYR A 82 5.66 7.60 -15.79
CA TYR A 82 6.30 8.86 -15.40
C TYR A 82 6.04 9.21 -13.93
N ALA A 83 4.84 8.95 -13.43
CA ALA A 83 4.48 9.18 -12.04
C ALA A 83 5.23 8.25 -11.06
N THR A 84 5.71 7.09 -11.52
CA THR A 84 6.44 6.15 -10.67
C THR A 84 7.94 6.47 -10.61
N VAL A 85 8.47 7.24 -11.58
CA VAL A 85 9.90 7.56 -11.65
C VAL A 85 10.47 8.12 -10.34
N PRO A 86 9.85 9.11 -9.65
CA PRO A 86 10.39 9.61 -8.38
C PRO A 86 10.57 8.52 -7.33
N ALA A 87 9.59 7.61 -7.21
CA ALA A 87 9.66 6.50 -6.26
C ALA A 87 10.73 5.47 -6.67
N ILE A 88 10.91 5.21 -7.97
CA ILE A 88 12.00 4.34 -8.46
C ILE A 88 13.36 4.91 -8.09
N ILE A 89 13.59 6.19 -8.36
CA ILE A 89 14.87 6.85 -8.07
C ILE A 89 15.16 6.78 -6.58
N LEU A 90 14.20 7.15 -5.73
CA LEU A 90 14.38 7.09 -4.29
C LEU A 90 14.62 5.66 -3.79
N GLY A 91 13.85 4.67 -4.29
CA GLY A 91 14.02 3.27 -3.92
C GLY A 91 15.39 2.72 -4.30
N LEU A 92 15.92 3.09 -5.47
CA LEU A 92 17.27 2.73 -5.88
C LEU A 92 18.34 3.38 -4.99
N ILE A 93 18.19 4.65 -4.63
CA ILE A 93 19.08 5.35 -3.71
C ILE A 93 19.11 4.63 -2.35
N LEU A 94 17.93 4.35 -1.77
CA LEU A 94 17.83 3.67 -0.48
C LEU A 94 18.46 2.27 -0.52
N LYS A 95 18.32 1.55 -1.65
CA LYS A 95 18.94 0.23 -1.84
C LYS A 95 20.46 0.31 -1.96
N ILE A 96 21.01 1.30 -2.67
CA ILE A 96 22.46 1.49 -2.84
C ILE A 96 23.13 1.82 -1.50
N TYR A 97 22.49 2.63 -0.67
CA TYR A 97 23.03 3.02 0.65
C TYR A 97 22.67 2.05 1.76
N ASP A 98 22.04 0.92 1.45
CA ASP A 98 21.58 -0.11 2.41
C ASP A 98 20.83 0.49 3.62
N VAL A 99 19.98 1.45 3.31
CA VAL A 99 19.26 2.19 4.35
C VAL A 99 18.06 1.36 4.80
N SER A 100 18.19 0.70 5.94
CA SER A 100 17.10 -0.04 6.60
C SER A 100 16.59 0.76 7.81
N TYR A 101 15.35 1.23 7.75
CA TYR A 101 14.70 1.98 8.84
C TYR A 101 13.56 1.19 9.47
N ILE A 102 13.81 -0.03 9.93
CA ILE A 102 12.76 -0.79 10.62
C ILE A 102 12.93 -0.58 12.12
N ASN A 103 12.32 0.51 12.61
CA ASN A 103 12.17 0.78 14.02
C ASN A 103 10.67 0.97 14.32
N LEU A 104 10.14 0.24 15.30
CA LEU A 104 8.73 0.35 15.71
C LEU A 104 8.34 1.76 16.12
N GLU A 105 9.25 2.47 16.78
CA GLU A 105 9.04 3.85 17.17
C GLU A 105 8.82 4.75 15.94
N LEU A 106 9.68 4.62 14.92
CA LEU A 106 9.50 5.32 13.65
C LEU A 106 8.16 4.97 12.99
N ILE A 107 7.77 3.68 12.99
CA ILE A 107 6.46 3.24 12.49
C ILE A 107 5.32 3.94 13.24
N GLY A 108 5.43 4.08 14.55
CA GLY A 108 4.46 4.80 15.36
C GLY A 108 4.31 6.27 14.92
N TYR A 109 5.41 7.02 14.87
CA TYR A 109 5.41 8.43 14.46
C TYR A 109 4.93 8.63 13.02
N THR A 110 5.41 7.84 12.08
CA THR A 110 5.03 7.97 10.66
C THR A 110 3.58 7.57 10.42
N THR A 111 3.05 6.61 11.18
CA THR A 111 1.64 6.23 11.14
C THR A 111 0.75 7.39 11.60
N ILE A 112 1.11 8.06 12.70
CA ILE A 112 0.38 9.23 13.20
C ILE A 112 0.51 10.41 12.22
N ALA A 113 1.72 10.71 11.75
CA ALA A 113 1.95 11.79 10.78
C ALA A 113 1.12 11.60 9.50
N GLY A 114 1.13 10.39 8.94
CA GLY A 114 0.33 10.05 7.78
C GLY A 114 -1.19 10.11 8.04
N ALA A 115 -1.64 9.81 9.28
CA ALA A 115 -3.03 9.96 9.67
C ALA A 115 -3.46 11.44 9.71
N ILE A 116 -2.64 12.30 10.28
CA ILE A 116 -2.88 13.75 10.35
C ILE A 116 -2.95 14.33 8.93
N LEU A 117 -2.00 13.99 8.06
CA LEU A 117 -2.00 14.47 6.68
C LEU A 117 -3.22 13.96 5.89
N LEU A 118 -3.63 12.71 6.12
CA LEU A 118 -4.84 12.16 5.50
C LEU A 118 -6.09 12.93 5.96
N TYR A 119 -6.20 13.24 7.26
CA TYR A 119 -7.31 14.02 7.79
C TYR A 119 -7.34 15.43 7.21
N VAL A 120 -6.21 16.13 7.23
CA VAL A 120 -6.08 17.49 6.70
C VAL A 120 -6.43 17.52 5.21
N SER A 121 -5.89 16.60 4.40
CA SER A 121 -6.18 16.53 2.96
C SER A 121 -7.65 16.25 2.65
N ASP A 122 -8.33 15.48 3.51
CA ASP A 122 -9.76 15.16 3.31
C ASP A 122 -10.68 16.29 3.73
N LYS A 123 -10.40 17.00 4.82
CA LYS A 123 -11.25 18.02 5.43
C LYS A 123 -10.98 19.44 4.92
N ALA A 124 -9.77 19.78 4.54
CA ALA A 124 -9.37 21.13 4.19
C ALA A 124 -9.90 21.57 2.81
N LYS A 125 -11.09 22.14 2.78
CA LYS A 125 -11.69 22.70 1.56
C LYS A 125 -10.87 23.85 0.96
N LYS A 126 -10.14 24.63 1.79
CA LYS A 126 -9.37 25.82 1.39
C LYS A 126 -7.99 25.54 0.80
N ILE A 127 -7.41 24.37 1.09
CA ILE A 127 -6.01 24.01 0.71
C ILE A 127 -5.97 23.29 -0.67
N LYS A 128 -7.12 23.10 -1.33
CA LYS A 128 -7.16 22.36 -2.60
C LYS A 128 -6.45 23.11 -3.71
N LEU A 129 -5.33 22.56 -4.15
CA LEU A 129 -4.61 23.07 -5.32
C LEU A 129 -5.45 22.84 -6.59
N LYS A 130 -5.74 23.92 -7.31
CA LYS A 130 -6.54 23.89 -8.55
C LYS A 130 -5.67 23.42 -9.74
N ILE A 131 -5.25 22.17 -9.74
CA ILE A 131 -4.49 21.58 -10.85
C ILE A 131 -5.49 21.07 -11.89
N LYS A 132 -5.48 21.66 -13.10
CA LYS A 132 -6.41 21.30 -14.17
C LYS A 132 -6.00 20.02 -14.91
N LYS A 133 -4.71 19.89 -15.25
CA LYS A 133 -4.22 18.75 -16.03
C LYS A 133 -4.13 17.48 -15.16
N LYS A 134 -4.78 16.42 -15.62
CA LYS A 134 -4.79 15.13 -14.93
C LYS A 134 -3.40 14.50 -14.86
N SER A 135 -2.62 14.59 -15.94
CA SER A 135 -1.23 14.13 -15.96
C SER A 135 -0.36 14.79 -14.88
N THR A 136 -0.49 16.09 -14.71
CA THR A 136 0.25 16.82 -13.65
C THR A 136 -0.13 16.31 -12.25
N LYS A 137 -1.40 16.01 -12.00
CA LYS A 137 -1.84 15.43 -10.73
C LYS A 137 -1.15 14.09 -10.44
N PHE A 138 -1.06 13.21 -11.44
CA PHE A 138 -0.41 11.91 -11.30
C PHE A 138 1.10 12.05 -11.06
N ILE A 139 1.79 12.90 -11.82
CA ILE A 139 3.24 13.13 -11.65
C ILE A 139 3.53 13.67 -10.25
N LEU A 140 2.77 14.67 -9.79
CA LEU A 140 2.93 15.21 -8.45
C LEU A 140 2.57 14.17 -7.36
N ALA A 141 1.55 13.33 -7.59
CA ALA A 141 1.24 12.23 -6.68
C ALA A 141 2.39 11.20 -6.60
N GLY A 142 3.21 11.08 -7.65
CA GLY A 142 4.42 10.27 -7.65
C GLY A 142 5.46 10.75 -6.64
N PHE A 143 5.63 12.05 -6.47
CA PHE A 143 6.48 12.61 -5.39
C PHE A 143 5.90 12.32 -4.01
N PHE A 144 4.59 12.45 -3.82
CA PHE A 144 3.95 12.04 -2.56
C PHE A 144 4.11 10.53 -2.28
N GLN A 145 4.13 9.71 -3.33
CA GLN A 145 4.34 8.26 -3.19
C GLN A 145 5.70 7.94 -2.56
N CYS A 146 6.71 8.81 -2.69
CA CYS A 146 7.99 8.65 -2.01
C CYS A 146 7.87 8.60 -0.47
N LEU A 147 6.84 9.21 0.12
CA LEU A 147 6.57 9.10 1.55
C LEU A 147 6.27 7.66 2.00
N ALA A 148 5.91 6.78 1.07
CA ALA A 148 5.67 5.37 1.35
C ALA A 148 6.94 4.58 1.73
N PHE A 149 8.14 5.11 1.44
CA PHE A 149 9.39 4.52 1.91
C PHE A 149 9.59 4.69 3.42
N LEU A 150 8.87 5.62 4.04
CA LEU A 150 8.81 5.69 5.50
C LEU A 150 7.88 4.57 5.99
N PRO A 151 8.40 3.58 6.77
CA PRO A 151 7.57 2.50 7.30
C PRO A 151 6.42 3.10 8.13
N GLY A 152 5.20 2.56 7.99
CA GLY A 152 4.03 3.11 8.67
C GLY A 152 3.26 4.20 7.90
N PHE A 153 3.88 4.88 6.91
CA PHE A 153 3.22 6.01 6.22
C PHE A 153 2.08 5.59 5.28
N SER A 154 2.14 4.43 4.66
CA SER A 154 1.20 3.87 3.67
C SER A 154 1.34 4.44 2.25
N ARG A 155 1.67 3.60 1.30
CA ARG A 155 1.72 3.94 -0.13
C ARG A 155 0.34 4.39 -0.66
N ALA A 156 -0.70 3.64 -0.34
CA ALA A 156 -2.06 4.01 -0.71
C ALA A 156 -2.46 5.35 -0.06
N GLY A 157 -2.11 5.55 1.22
CA GLY A 157 -2.35 6.79 1.94
C GLY A 157 -1.66 7.99 1.31
N SER A 158 -0.39 7.87 0.94
CA SER A 158 0.39 8.95 0.28
C SER A 158 -0.26 9.43 -1.01
N CYS A 159 -0.65 8.49 -1.89
CA CYS A 159 -1.32 8.82 -3.14
C CYS A 159 -2.70 9.45 -2.89
N ILE A 160 -3.49 8.90 -1.96
CA ILE A 160 -4.81 9.44 -1.60
C ILE A 160 -4.67 10.88 -1.10
N ILE A 161 -3.72 11.16 -0.20
CA ILE A 161 -3.43 12.51 0.32
C ILE A 161 -3.18 13.47 -0.84
N ALA A 162 -2.28 13.11 -1.77
CA ALA A 162 -1.97 13.93 -2.92
C ALA A 162 -3.21 14.26 -3.76
N PHE A 163 -3.96 13.24 -4.18
CA PHE A 163 -5.15 13.46 -5.02
C PHE A 163 -6.25 14.23 -4.28
N ARG A 164 -6.41 14.07 -2.96
CA ARG A 164 -7.31 14.88 -2.15
C ARG A 164 -6.90 16.36 -2.12
N LEU A 165 -5.61 16.64 -1.96
CA LEU A 165 -5.06 18.00 -2.04
C LEU A 165 -5.25 18.62 -3.43
N PHE A 166 -5.21 17.81 -4.50
CA PHE A 166 -5.46 18.25 -5.87
C PHE A 166 -6.97 18.36 -6.22
N GLY A 167 -7.83 18.28 -5.22
CA GLY A 167 -9.27 18.51 -5.35
C GLY A 167 -10.09 17.34 -5.87
N GLU A 168 -9.50 16.13 -5.97
CA GLU A 168 -10.25 14.94 -6.40
C GLU A 168 -11.24 14.48 -5.31
N SER A 169 -12.34 13.82 -5.74
CA SER A 169 -13.29 13.21 -4.81
C SER A 169 -12.63 12.05 -4.03
N ARG A 170 -13.21 11.64 -2.90
CA ARG A 170 -12.71 10.48 -2.12
C ARG A 170 -12.59 9.23 -2.98
N LYS A 171 -13.65 8.92 -3.75
CA LYS A 171 -13.68 7.76 -4.65
C LYS A 171 -12.60 7.85 -5.74
N ASN A 172 -12.48 9.00 -6.41
CA ASN A 172 -11.46 9.17 -7.45
C ASN A 172 -10.05 9.09 -6.89
N SER A 173 -9.79 9.72 -5.71
CA SER A 173 -8.49 9.65 -5.05
C SER A 173 -8.10 8.21 -4.72
N SER A 174 -9.06 7.40 -4.24
CA SER A 174 -8.85 5.98 -3.96
C SER A 174 -8.59 5.18 -5.25
N ILE A 175 -9.38 5.38 -6.31
CA ILE A 175 -9.17 4.69 -7.60
C ILE A 175 -7.82 5.06 -8.22
N TYR A 176 -7.43 6.34 -8.20
CA TYR A 176 -6.13 6.78 -8.73
C TYR A 176 -4.96 6.25 -7.91
N SER A 177 -5.13 6.11 -6.59
CA SER A 177 -4.17 5.42 -5.73
C SER A 177 -4.00 3.95 -6.12
N LEU A 178 -5.09 3.25 -6.49
CA LEU A 178 -5.02 1.89 -7.02
C LEU A 178 -4.22 1.84 -8.33
N TYR A 179 -4.45 2.77 -9.26
CA TYR A 179 -3.68 2.86 -10.51
C TYR A 179 -2.20 3.08 -10.26
N MET A 180 -1.85 4.01 -9.37
CA MET A 180 -0.47 4.27 -8.96
C MET A 180 0.20 3.05 -8.31
N GLY A 181 -0.60 2.17 -7.70
CA GLY A 181 -0.12 0.93 -7.11
C GLY A 181 0.38 -0.10 -8.13
N ILE A 182 -0.18 -0.13 -9.35
CA ILE A 182 0.16 -1.15 -10.34
C ILE A 182 1.67 -1.18 -10.64
N PRO A 183 2.29 -0.08 -11.13
CA PRO A 183 3.70 -0.14 -11.50
C PRO A 183 4.63 -0.37 -10.30
N ILE A 184 4.31 0.19 -9.12
CA ILE A 184 5.19 0.04 -7.96
C ILE A 184 5.14 -1.37 -7.37
N ILE A 185 3.95 -2.01 -7.33
CA ILE A 185 3.82 -3.40 -6.88
C ILE A 185 4.48 -4.35 -7.89
N CYS A 186 4.33 -4.09 -9.20
CA CYS A 186 5.07 -4.82 -10.24
C CYS A 186 6.58 -4.72 -10.01
N LEU A 187 7.10 -3.53 -9.74
CA LEU A 187 8.53 -3.33 -9.49
C LEU A 187 8.99 -4.05 -8.21
N SER A 188 8.21 -4.01 -7.14
CA SER A 188 8.48 -4.76 -5.91
C SER A 188 8.57 -6.25 -6.17
N PHE A 189 7.65 -6.80 -6.97
CA PHE A 189 7.68 -8.19 -7.38
C PHE A 189 8.96 -8.51 -8.20
N PHE A 190 9.25 -7.73 -9.23
CA PHE A 190 10.40 -7.98 -10.10
C PHE A 190 11.75 -7.75 -9.43
N SER A 191 11.83 -6.91 -8.40
CA SER A 191 13.09 -6.67 -7.67
C SER A 191 13.58 -7.90 -6.91
N ASN A 192 12.69 -8.83 -6.57
CA ASN A 192 12.97 -10.03 -5.80
C ASN A 192 12.78 -11.33 -6.63
N ILE A 193 12.64 -11.21 -7.96
CA ILE A 193 12.31 -12.35 -8.83
C ILE A 193 13.41 -13.44 -8.84
N LYS A 194 14.66 -13.06 -8.60
CA LYS A 194 15.79 -14.01 -8.52
C LYS A 194 15.64 -15.02 -7.38
N GLU A 195 14.96 -14.63 -6.32
CA GLU A 195 14.66 -15.54 -5.19
C GLU A 195 13.58 -16.56 -5.57
N PHE A 196 12.79 -16.28 -6.62
CA PHE A 196 11.79 -17.20 -7.19
C PHE A 196 12.39 -18.30 -8.07
N GLU A 197 13.64 -18.20 -8.55
CA GLU A 197 14.28 -19.23 -9.37
C GLU A 197 14.42 -20.55 -8.62
N ASN A 198 14.48 -20.52 -7.29
CA ASN A 198 14.48 -21.66 -6.40
C ASN A 198 13.10 -21.98 -5.79
N PHE A 199 12.03 -21.52 -6.45
CA PHE A 199 10.66 -21.63 -5.98
C PHE A 199 10.17 -23.09 -6.04
N ILE A 200 10.42 -23.84 -4.99
CA ILE A 200 9.64 -25.04 -4.68
C ILE A 200 8.29 -24.53 -4.19
N VAL A 201 7.19 -25.02 -4.79
CA VAL A 201 5.84 -24.65 -4.34
C VAL A 201 5.66 -25.06 -2.88
N ASP A 202 6.01 -24.17 -1.97
CA ASP A 202 5.81 -24.38 -0.54
C ASP A 202 4.33 -24.15 -0.22
N LYS A 203 3.76 -25.04 0.56
CA LYS A 203 2.40 -24.94 1.08
C LYS A 203 2.13 -23.59 1.76
N ASN A 204 3.12 -23.03 2.43
CA ASN A 204 3.02 -21.77 3.14
C ASN A 204 2.90 -20.57 2.19
N LEU A 205 3.69 -20.56 1.10
CA LEU A 205 3.59 -19.56 0.04
C LEU A 205 2.22 -19.61 -0.64
N THR A 206 1.70 -20.82 -0.88
CA THR A 206 0.36 -21.02 -1.44
C THR A 206 -0.73 -20.46 -0.50
N LEU A 207 -0.62 -20.68 0.82
CA LEU A 207 -1.54 -20.13 1.80
C LEU A 207 -1.51 -18.60 1.81
N ILE A 208 -0.31 -17.98 1.84
CA ILE A 208 -0.14 -16.53 1.76
C ILE A 208 -0.80 -16.00 0.47
N PHE A 209 -0.49 -16.62 -0.67
CA PHE A 209 -1.01 -16.18 -1.96
C PHE A 209 -2.53 -16.20 -2.00
N ILE A 210 -3.14 -17.32 -1.66
CA ILE A 210 -4.61 -17.49 -1.72
C ILE A 210 -5.30 -16.53 -0.76
N THR A 211 -4.86 -16.48 0.49
CA THR A 211 -5.48 -15.60 1.51
C THR A 211 -5.31 -14.13 1.15
N THR A 212 -4.13 -13.73 0.66
CA THR A 212 -3.90 -12.36 0.20
C THR A 212 -4.79 -12.00 -0.99
N PHE A 213 -4.88 -12.87 -2.00
CA PHE A 213 -5.67 -12.60 -3.20
C PHE A 213 -7.14 -12.34 -2.88
N PHE A 214 -7.77 -13.22 -2.13
CA PHE A 214 -9.19 -13.07 -1.78
C PHE A 214 -9.43 -11.90 -0.83
N ALA A 215 -8.58 -11.72 0.18
CA ALA A 215 -8.68 -10.59 1.10
C ALA A 215 -8.51 -9.25 0.37
N ALA A 216 -7.54 -9.13 -0.54
CA ALA A 216 -7.29 -7.93 -1.33
C ALA A 216 -8.46 -7.61 -2.26
N TYR A 217 -8.96 -8.59 -3.01
CA TYR A 217 -10.10 -8.39 -3.91
C TYR A 217 -11.35 -7.93 -3.16
N PHE A 218 -11.67 -8.59 -2.04
CA PHE A 218 -12.78 -8.23 -1.18
C PHE A 218 -12.61 -6.81 -0.61
N THR A 219 -11.43 -6.52 -0.08
CA THR A 219 -11.13 -5.22 0.53
C THR A 219 -11.25 -4.08 -0.47
N ILE A 220 -10.66 -4.19 -1.67
CA ILE A 220 -10.79 -3.17 -2.72
C ILE A 220 -12.25 -2.94 -3.07
N THR A 221 -13.01 -4.02 -3.25
CA THR A 221 -14.43 -3.96 -3.64
C THR A 221 -15.25 -3.22 -2.61
N VAL A 222 -15.10 -3.57 -1.33
CA VAL A 222 -15.82 -2.91 -0.24
C VAL A 222 -15.34 -1.48 -0.06
N PHE A 223 -14.04 -1.25 -0.02
CA PHE A 223 -13.45 0.08 0.18
C PHE A 223 -13.94 1.11 -0.85
N ILE A 224 -13.86 0.79 -2.15
CA ILE A 224 -14.31 1.71 -3.20
C ILE A 224 -15.83 1.95 -3.16
N LYS A 225 -16.61 0.94 -2.73
CA LYS A 225 -18.06 1.05 -2.59
C LYS A 225 -18.47 1.98 -1.45
N VAL A 226 -17.76 1.92 -0.32
CA VAL A 226 -18.19 2.60 0.91
C VAL A 226 -17.48 3.94 1.15
N ILE A 227 -16.31 4.20 0.54
CA ILE A 227 -15.43 5.33 0.89
C ILE A 227 -16.11 6.71 0.77
N ASN A 228 -17.04 6.89 -0.16
CA ASN A 228 -17.78 8.14 -0.28
C ASN A 228 -18.72 8.38 0.93
N LYS A 229 -19.26 7.30 1.51
CA LYS A 229 -20.18 7.37 2.65
C LYS A 229 -19.42 7.58 3.96
N ILE A 230 -18.42 6.75 4.24
CA ILE A 230 -17.71 6.74 5.52
C ILE A 230 -16.59 7.79 5.60
N GLY A 231 -16.02 8.18 4.44
CA GLY A 231 -14.84 9.05 4.37
C GLY A 231 -13.57 8.40 4.89
N PHE A 232 -12.51 9.21 5.09
CA PHE A 232 -11.24 8.71 5.59
C PHE A 232 -11.10 8.76 7.12
N THR A 233 -12.05 9.36 7.82
CA THR A 233 -12.01 9.53 9.29
C THR A 233 -11.81 8.21 10.07
N PRO A 234 -12.49 7.08 9.74
CA PRO A 234 -12.25 5.82 10.43
C PRO A 234 -10.80 5.32 10.32
N PHE A 235 -10.18 5.46 9.15
CA PHE A 235 -8.78 5.10 8.93
C PHE A 235 -7.82 6.01 9.69
N VAL A 236 -8.16 7.31 9.80
CA VAL A 236 -7.39 8.27 10.60
C VAL A 236 -7.40 7.89 12.07
N ILE A 237 -8.58 7.63 12.63
CA ILE A 237 -8.73 7.22 14.04
C ILE A 237 -7.94 5.93 14.30
N TYR A 238 -8.13 4.92 13.45
CA TYR A 238 -7.40 3.65 13.55
C TYR A 238 -5.88 3.86 13.58
N ARG A 239 -5.34 4.67 12.65
CA ARG A 239 -3.90 4.95 12.56
C ARG A 239 -3.37 5.70 13.77
N ILE A 240 -4.12 6.66 14.30
CA ILE A 240 -3.72 7.39 15.51
C ILE A 240 -3.66 6.42 16.70
N LEU A 241 -4.70 5.59 16.88
CA LEU A 241 -4.72 4.60 17.96
C LEU A 241 -3.58 3.59 17.82
N LEU A 242 -3.35 3.04 16.62
CA LEU A 242 -2.25 2.11 16.36
C LEU A 242 -0.89 2.75 16.66
N GLY A 243 -0.66 3.97 16.17
CA GLY A 243 0.60 4.68 16.40
C GLY A 243 0.84 4.99 17.88
N LEU A 244 -0.19 5.40 18.63
CA LEU A 244 -0.10 5.62 20.07
C LEU A 244 0.19 4.31 20.83
N ILE A 245 -0.48 3.22 20.49
CA ILE A 245 -0.23 1.90 21.09
C ILE A 245 1.23 1.49 20.87
N LEU A 246 1.77 1.65 19.65
CA LEU A 246 3.16 1.33 19.36
C LEU A 246 4.14 2.17 20.19
N LEU A 247 3.89 3.49 20.33
CA LEU A 247 4.76 4.37 21.10
C LEU A 247 4.71 4.08 22.60
N ILE A 248 3.52 3.77 23.14
CA ILE A 248 3.36 3.41 24.56
C ILE A 248 3.99 2.03 24.86
N TYR A 249 3.88 1.09 23.94
CA TYR A 249 4.47 -0.26 24.13
C TYR A 249 6.02 -0.23 24.14
N LEU A 250 6.61 0.82 23.57
CA LEU A 250 8.06 1.02 23.47
C LEU A 250 8.64 1.96 24.53
N SER A 251 7.77 2.68 25.23
CA SER A 251 8.16 3.50 26.39
C SER A 251 8.29 2.64 27.66
#